data_caa845b659afa8cadda8344bc2ba9fc1
#
_entry.id   caa845b659afa8cadda8344bc2ba9fc1
#
_cell.length_a   1.000
_cell.length_b   1.000
_cell.length_c   1.000
_cell.angle_alpha   90.00
_cell.angle_beta   90.00
_cell.angle_gamma   90.00
#
_symmetry.space_group_name_H-M   'P 1'
#
loop_
_entity.id
_entity.type
_entity.pdbx_description
1 polymer ?
#
loop_
_entity_poly.entity_id
_entity_poly.type
_entity_poly.pdbx_seq_one_letter_code
_entity_poly.pdbx_strand_id
1 'polypeptide(L)'
;MRKENIKNKVTLKGRVLRMLKVYLDNCCYNRPYDDQTQLKVSLQTQAKLQIQKEAIMGECELVWSYVLDFENSANPFEFKRNAIQEWKDVAKKMITENEEIINLANQLKLKGLGTKDALHVACAIYAKADYFVTTDDKVLNKNIDLINVISPIDYINEKGVK
;
A
#
# COMPACT_ATOMS: atom_id res chain seq x y z
N MET A 1 12.43 -18.53 21.49
CA MET A 1 11.22 -18.81 20.70
C MET A 1 10.38 -17.53 20.58
N ARG A 2 10.34 -16.96 19.40
CA ARG A 2 9.39 -15.88 19.14
C ARG A 2 7.99 -16.49 19.08
N LYS A 3 7.11 -16.09 19.98
CA LYS A 3 5.67 -16.41 19.85
C LYS A 3 5.18 -15.73 18.57
N GLU A 4 5.03 -16.51 17.51
CA GLU A 4 4.36 -16.01 16.30
C GLU A 4 2.97 -15.51 16.70
N ASN A 5 2.71 -14.28 16.33
CA ASN A 5 1.45 -13.61 16.64
C ASN A 5 0.35 -14.31 15.82
N ILE A 6 -0.38 -15.22 16.46
CA ILE A 6 -1.45 -16.03 15.85
C ILE A 6 -2.57 -15.16 15.24
N LYS A 7 -2.60 -13.87 15.59
CA LYS A 7 -3.62 -12.94 15.11
C LYS A 7 -3.58 -12.61 13.60
N ASN A 8 -2.48 -12.94 12.93
CA ASN A 8 -2.29 -12.63 11.51
C ASN A 8 -2.38 -13.85 10.59
N LYS A 9 -3.04 -14.91 11.01
CA LYS A 9 -3.20 -16.13 10.20
C LYS A 9 -4.66 -16.29 9.78
N VAL A 10 -4.86 -16.48 8.48
CA VAL A 10 -6.18 -16.80 7.90
C VAL A 10 -6.18 -18.28 7.52
N THR A 11 -7.24 -19.00 7.88
CA THR A 11 -7.39 -20.40 7.49
C THR A 11 -8.24 -20.47 6.21
N LEU A 12 -7.66 -20.97 5.13
CA LEU A 12 -8.35 -21.22 3.85
C LEU A 12 -8.19 -22.69 3.48
N LYS A 13 -9.30 -23.40 3.28
CA LYS A 13 -9.30 -24.84 2.91
C LYS A 13 -8.42 -25.69 3.82
N GLY A 14 -8.45 -25.48 5.14
CA GLY A 14 -7.67 -26.26 6.10
C GLY A 14 -6.17 -25.92 6.14
N ARG A 15 -5.71 -24.88 5.43
CA ARG A 15 -4.35 -24.35 5.48
C ARG A 15 -4.32 -23.04 6.26
N VAL A 16 -3.37 -22.93 7.20
CA VAL A 16 -3.11 -21.66 7.89
C VAL A 16 -2.22 -20.81 6.99
N LEU A 17 -2.79 -19.71 6.46
CA LEU A 17 -2.06 -18.75 5.64
C LEU A 17 -1.76 -17.51 6.49
N ARG A 18 -0.55 -16.97 6.35
CA ARG A 18 -0.20 -15.69 6.93
C ARG A 18 -0.98 -14.59 6.20
N MET A 19 -1.62 -13.70 6.95
CA MET A 19 -2.30 -12.54 6.41
C MET A 19 -1.27 -11.54 5.85
N LEU A 20 -1.41 -11.18 4.57
CA LEU A 20 -0.53 -10.20 3.93
C LEU A 20 -0.85 -8.79 4.43
N LYS A 21 0.19 -8.03 4.70
CA LYS A 21 0.11 -6.61 5.06
C LYS A 21 0.53 -5.78 3.86
N VAL A 22 -0.35 -4.88 3.43
CA VAL A 22 -0.22 -4.14 2.16
C VAL A 22 -0.27 -2.65 2.43
N TYR A 23 0.69 -1.92 1.88
CA TYR A 23 0.67 -0.47 1.82
C TYR A 23 0.26 -0.04 0.41
N LEU A 24 -0.90 0.61 0.28
CA LEU A 24 -1.34 1.21 -0.98
C LEU A 24 -0.84 2.65 -1.05
N ASP A 25 -0.09 2.97 -2.09
CA ASP A 25 0.36 4.33 -2.38
C ASP A 25 -0.84 5.25 -2.70
N ASN A 26 -0.68 6.53 -2.47
CA ASN A 26 -1.72 7.53 -2.71
C ASN A 26 -2.24 7.51 -4.16
N CYS A 27 -1.36 7.28 -5.13
CA CYS A 27 -1.76 7.14 -6.53
C CYS A 27 -2.74 5.98 -6.75
N CYS A 28 -2.65 4.90 -5.97
CA CYS A 28 -3.61 3.80 -6.03
C CYS A 28 -5.01 4.24 -5.56
N TYR A 29 -5.08 4.99 -4.47
CA TYR A 29 -6.36 5.52 -3.98
C TYR A 29 -7.01 6.48 -4.97
N ASN A 30 -6.21 7.23 -5.72
CA ASN A 30 -6.70 8.17 -6.72
C ASN A 30 -7.00 7.54 -8.09
N ARG A 31 -6.50 6.34 -8.38
CA ARG A 31 -6.61 5.71 -9.70
C ARG A 31 -8.05 5.57 -10.22
N PRO A 32 -9.08 5.28 -9.39
CA PRO A 32 -10.47 5.25 -9.87
C PRO A 32 -11.00 6.56 -10.42
N TYR A 33 -10.36 7.69 -10.08
CA TYR A 33 -10.74 9.03 -10.53
C TYR A 33 -9.95 9.49 -11.76
N ASP A 34 -9.00 8.69 -12.23
CA ASP A 34 -8.23 8.95 -13.44
C ASP A 34 -9.03 8.53 -14.68
N ASP A 35 -8.51 8.83 -15.87
CA ASP A 35 -9.19 8.54 -17.14
C ASP A 35 -9.33 7.03 -17.39
N GLN A 36 -10.50 6.49 -17.12
CA GLN A 36 -10.81 5.06 -17.26
C GLN A 36 -10.94 4.60 -18.72
N THR A 37 -10.89 5.51 -19.71
CA THR A 37 -10.85 5.13 -21.12
C THR A 37 -9.51 4.53 -21.50
N GLN A 38 -8.46 4.79 -20.73
CA GLN A 38 -7.17 4.16 -20.88
C GLN A 38 -7.21 2.76 -20.25
N LEU A 39 -6.95 1.73 -21.05
CA LEU A 39 -7.04 0.34 -20.61
C LEU A 39 -6.17 0.05 -19.38
N LYS A 40 -4.91 0.52 -19.38
CA LYS A 40 -4.00 0.32 -18.24
C LYS A 40 -4.57 0.90 -16.94
N VAL A 41 -5.11 2.12 -17.01
CA VAL A 41 -5.73 2.79 -15.87
C VAL A 41 -6.94 2.01 -15.35
N SER A 42 -7.81 1.57 -16.25
CA SER A 42 -8.99 0.76 -15.93
C SER A 42 -8.62 -0.55 -15.24
N LEU A 43 -7.62 -1.26 -15.75
CA LEU A 43 -7.15 -2.52 -15.16
C LEU A 43 -6.51 -2.30 -13.78
N GLN A 44 -5.72 -1.25 -13.62
CA GLN A 44 -5.15 -0.89 -12.32
C GLN A 44 -6.22 -0.52 -11.30
N THR A 45 -7.26 0.19 -11.74
CA THR A 45 -8.42 0.51 -10.89
C THR A 45 -9.12 -0.75 -10.42
N GLN A 46 -9.41 -1.68 -11.31
CA GLN A 46 -10.06 -2.95 -10.96
C GLN A 46 -9.22 -3.77 -9.98
N ALA A 47 -7.92 -3.87 -10.21
CA ALA A 47 -7.00 -4.57 -9.32
C ALA A 47 -6.96 -3.92 -7.92
N LYS A 48 -6.87 -2.60 -7.86
CA LYS A 48 -6.90 -1.85 -6.59
C LYS A 48 -8.21 -2.06 -5.83
N LEU A 49 -9.34 -2.02 -6.51
CA LEU A 49 -10.64 -2.27 -5.90
C LEU A 49 -10.75 -3.69 -5.34
N GLN A 50 -10.14 -4.66 -6.01
CA GLN A 50 -10.06 -6.03 -5.51
C GLN A 50 -9.25 -6.11 -4.22
N ILE A 51 -8.11 -5.42 -4.14
CA ILE A 51 -7.30 -5.36 -2.91
C ILE A 51 -8.11 -4.77 -1.77
N GLN A 52 -8.83 -3.69 -2.01
CA GLN A 52 -9.67 -3.06 -1.00
C GLN A 52 -10.82 -3.96 -0.53
N LYS A 53 -11.44 -4.69 -1.46
CA LYS A 53 -12.47 -5.70 -1.13
C LYS A 53 -11.90 -6.78 -0.21
N GLU A 54 -10.71 -7.29 -0.52
CA GLU A 54 -10.03 -8.27 0.33
C GLU A 54 -9.72 -7.73 1.72
N ALA A 55 -9.35 -6.45 1.83
CA ALA A 55 -9.12 -5.81 3.12
C ALA A 55 -10.41 -5.73 3.96
N ILE A 56 -11.54 -5.37 3.34
CA ILE A 56 -12.84 -5.34 4.02
C ILE A 56 -13.24 -6.73 4.48
N MET A 57 -12.97 -7.76 3.69
CA MET A 57 -13.28 -9.16 4.01
C MET A 57 -12.31 -9.78 5.03
N GLY A 58 -11.27 -9.06 5.44
CA GLY A 58 -10.26 -9.55 6.37
C GLY A 58 -9.25 -10.52 5.76
N GLU A 59 -9.12 -10.54 4.44
CA GLU A 59 -8.18 -11.41 3.72
C GLU A 59 -6.77 -10.79 3.61
N CYS A 60 -6.66 -9.48 3.77
CA CYS A 60 -5.39 -8.77 3.92
C CYS A 60 -5.55 -7.59 4.87
N GLU A 61 -4.43 -7.04 5.33
CA GLU A 61 -4.41 -5.84 6.18
C GLU A 61 -3.86 -4.66 5.39
N LEU A 62 -4.57 -3.54 5.41
CA LEU A 62 -4.06 -2.28 4.87
C LEU A 62 -3.30 -1.51 5.95
N VAL A 63 -2.24 -0.85 5.52
CA VAL A 63 -1.48 0.11 6.33
C VAL A 63 -1.86 1.53 5.90
N TRP A 64 -2.17 2.37 6.87
CA TRP A 64 -2.35 3.81 6.66
C TRP A 64 -1.21 4.57 7.34
N SER A 65 -0.84 5.72 6.80
CA SER A 65 0.26 6.52 7.35
C SER A 65 -0.07 8.01 7.41
N TYR A 66 0.67 8.72 8.23
CA TYR A 66 0.61 10.19 8.28
C TYR A 66 0.95 10.83 6.93
N VAL A 67 1.75 10.16 6.10
CA VAL A 67 2.10 10.65 4.76
C VAL A 67 0.88 10.58 3.83
N LEU A 68 0.07 9.52 3.93
CA LEU A 68 -1.21 9.44 3.22
C LEU A 68 -2.18 10.54 3.68
N ASP A 69 -2.26 10.80 4.99
CA ASP A 69 -3.05 11.92 5.52
C ASP A 69 -2.61 13.25 4.91
N PHE A 70 -1.30 13.49 4.87
CA PHE A 70 -0.73 14.73 4.32
C PHE A 70 -1.03 14.88 2.83
N GLU A 71 -0.75 13.84 2.03
CA GLU A 71 -1.03 13.90 0.58
C GLU A 71 -2.51 14.05 0.29
N ASN A 72 -3.36 13.30 0.97
CA ASN A 72 -4.79 13.37 0.75
C ASN A 72 -5.36 14.73 1.16
N SER A 73 -4.81 15.35 2.20
CA SER A 73 -5.24 16.69 2.63
C SER A 73 -5.02 17.76 1.55
N ALA A 74 -4.04 17.55 0.67
CA ALA A 74 -3.75 18.43 -0.45
C ALA A 74 -4.63 18.18 -1.68
N ASN A 75 -5.47 17.15 -1.66
CA ASN A 75 -6.40 16.87 -2.76
C ASN A 75 -7.46 18.00 -2.84
N PRO A 76 -7.54 18.73 -3.97
CA PRO A 76 -8.43 19.87 -4.09
C PRO A 76 -9.90 19.51 -4.21
N PHE A 77 -10.20 18.24 -4.50
CA PHE A 77 -11.56 17.76 -4.68
C PHE A 77 -12.09 17.15 -3.39
N GLU A 78 -12.96 17.86 -2.69
CA GLU A 78 -13.51 17.42 -1.40
C GLU A 78 -14.15 16.03 -1.48
N PHE A 79 -14.92 15.77 -2.51
CA PHE A 79 -15.55 14.46 -2.74
C PHE A 79 -14.52 13.33 -2.75
N LYS A 80 -13.44 13.49 -3.53
CA LYS A 80 -12.37 12.48 -3.61
C LYS A 80 -11.61 12.35 -2.29
N ARG A 81 -11.28 13.49 -1.70
CA ARG A 81 -10.56 13.56 -0.43
C ARG A 81 -11.30 12.81 0.68
N ASN A 82 -12.60 13.02 0.80
CA ASN A 82 -13.41 12.37 1.81
C ASN A 82 -13.54 10.86 1.56
N ALA A 83 -13.78 10.46 0.31
CA ALA A 83 -13.88 9.05 -0.05
C ALA A 83 -12.57 8.28 0.21
N ILE A 84 -11.43 8.89 -0.08
CA ILE A 84 -10.11 8.29 0.19
C ILE A 84 -9.86 8.21 1.69
N GLN A 85 -10.21 9.26 2.45
CA GLN A 85 -9.98 9.31 3.89
C GLN A 85 -10.71 8.21 4.66
N GLU A 86 -11.85 7.75 4.18
CA GLU A 86 -12.59 6.64 4.79
C GLU A 86 -11.79 5.34 4.89
N TRP A 87 -10.82 5.14 4.01
CA TRP A 87 -9.97 3.95 4.02
C TRP A 87 -9.03 3.89 5.22
N LYS A 88 -8.77 5.01 5.86
CA LYS A 88 -8.04 5.05 7.14
C LYS A 88 -8.72 4.22 8.21
N ASP A 89 -10.05 4.21 8.24
CA ASP A 89 -10.83 3.44 9.22
C ASP A 89 -10.82 1.93 8.91
N VAL A 90 -10.63 1.55 7.67
CA VAL A 90 -10.49 0.16 7.24
C VAL A 90 -9.10 -0.39 7.57
N ALA A 91 -8.07 0.46 7.55
CA ALA A 91 -6.70 0.07 7.81
C ALA A 91 -6.53 -0.47 9.24
N LYS A 92 -5.80 -1.58 9.37
CA LYS A 92 -5.55 -2.21 10.66
C LYS A 92 -4.32 -1.63 11.38
N LYS A 93 -3.45 -0.96 10.64
CA LYS A 93 -2.25 -0.34 11.18
C LYS A 93 -2.14 1.11 10.74
N MET A 94 -1.97 1.99 11.72
CA MET A 94 -1.72 3.42 11.51
C MET A 94 -0.28 3.74 11.87
N ILE A 95 0.47 4.33 10.93
CA ILE A 95 1.86 4.74 11.11
C ILE A 95 1.92 6.24 11.30
N THR A 96 2.50 6.65 12.42
CA THR A 96 2.76 8.04 12.77
C THR A 96 4.22 8.39 12.52
N GLU A 97 4.52 9.68 12.40
CA GLU A 97 5.89 10.15 12.19
C GLU A 97 6.81 9.75 13.35
N ASN A 98 7.99 9.27 13.01
CA ASN A 98 9.05 9.04 13.98
C ASN A 98 10.42 9.14 13.30
N GLU A 99 11.48 9.18 14.13
CA GLU A 99 12.85 9.37 13.67
C GLU A 99 13.35 8.21 12.79
N GLU A 100 12.95 6.99 13.09
CA GLU A 100 13.35 5.81 12.30
C GLU A 100 12.83 5.88 10.87
N ILE A 101 11.58 6.32 10.67
CA ILE A 101 11.00 6.54 9.34
C ILE A 101 11.76 7.61 8.58
N ILE A 102 12.11 8.72 9.24
CA ILE A 102 12.87 9.80 8.61
C ILE A 102 14.26 9.30 8.16
N ASN A 103 14.93 8.52 9.00
CA ASN A 103 16.23 7.94 8.67
C ASN A 103 16.14 6.97 7.48
N LEU A 104 15.13 6.10 7.47
CA LEU A 104 14.86 5.20 6.34
C LEU A 104 14.57 5.99 5.04
N ALA A 105 13.75 7.03 5.13
CA ALA A 105 13.45 7.88 3.98
C ALA A 105 14.70 8.55 3.41
N ASN A 106 15.59 9.04 4.28
CA ASN A 106 16.85 9.62 3.84
C ASN A 106 17.74 8.60 3.11
N GLN A 107 17.79 7.37 3.57
CA GLN A 107 18.51 6.28 2.87
C GLN A 107 17.90 5.98 1.50
N LEU A 108 16.57 5.96 1.41
CA LEU A 108 15.84 5.70 0.15
C LEU A 108 16.04 6.85 -0.85
N LYS A 109 16.15 8.08 -0.37
CA LYS A 109 16.47 9.23 -1.24
C LYS A 109 17.84 9.08 -1.89
N LEU A 110 18.81 8.49 -1.21
CA LEU A 110 20.13 8.20 -1.79
C LEU A 110 20.04 7.19 -2.94
N LYS A 111 18.99 6.36 -2.96
CA LYS A 111 18.71 5.43 -4.06
C LYS A 111 17.93 6.07 -5.22
N GLY A 112 17.64 7.36 -5.13
CA GLY A 112 17.01 8.13 -6.19
C GLY A 112 15.51 8.33 -6.07
N LEU A 113 14.89 7.99 -4.94
CA LEU A 113 13.49 8.31 -4.68
C LEU A 113 13.32 9.79 -4.32
N GLY A 114 12.23 10.40 -4.78
CA GLY A 114 11.82 11.72 -4.32
C GLY A 114 11.41 11.68 -2.85
N THR A 115 11.38 12.83 -2.19
CA THR A 115 11.12 12.93 -0.74
C THR A 115 9.80 12.25 -0.34
N LYS A 116 8.72 12.52 -1.06
CA LYS A 116 7.39 12.00 -0.75
C LYS A 116 7.34 10.49 -0.94
N ASP A 117 7.84 9.99 -2.06
CA ASP A 117 7.90 8.56 -2.35
C ASP A 117 8.77 7.82 -1.33
N ALA A 118 9.90 8.40 -0.94
CA ALA A 118 10.78 7.84 0.07
C ALA A 118 10.08 7.74 1.43
N LEU A 119 9.30 8.73 1.82
CA LEU A 119 8.51 8.70 3.06
C LEU A 119 7.43 7.62 3.04
N HIS A 120 6.70 7.46 1.93
CA HIS A 120 5.72 6.38 1.79
C HIS A 120 6.37 5.01 1.92
N VAL A 121 7.44 4.77 1.19
CA VAL A 121 8.15 3.48 1.22
C VAL A 121 8.72 3.23 2.61
N ALA A 122 9.29 4.25 3.25
CA ALA A 122 9.82 4.15 4.62
C ALA A 122 8.72 3.77 5.62
N CYS A 123 7.52 4.36 5.51
CA CYS A 123 6.37 3.97 6.34
C CYS A 123 5.98 2.51 6.13
N ALA A 124 5.97 2.04 4.89
CA ALA A 124 5.66 0.65 4.57
C ALA A 124 6.70 -0.32 5.17
N ILE A 125 7.97 0.00 5.06
CA ILE A 125 9.06 -0.80 5.65
C ILE A 125 8.93 -0.82 7.18
N TYR A 126 8.73 0.33 7.79
CA TYR A 126 8.56 0.44 9.25
C TYR A 126 7.37 -0.37 9.76
N ALA A 127 6.26 -0.37 9.01
CA ALA A 127 5.07 -1.15 9.32
C ALA A 127 5.28 -2.66 9.11
N LYS A 128 6.40 -3.07 8.54
CA LYS A 128 6.68 -4.45 8.09
C LYS A 128 5.65 -4.95 7.09
N ALA A 129 5.24 -4.07 6.18
CA ALA A 129 4.37 -4.46 5.08
C ALA A 129 5.07 -5.47 4.17
N ASP A 130 4.29 -6.42 3.66
CA ASP A 130 4.79 -7.42 2.72
C ASP A 130 4.96 -6.81 1.33
N TYR A 131 4.08 -5.86 0.98
CA TYR A 131 4.08 -5.20 -0.32
C TYR A 131 3.84 -3.70 -0.19
N PHE A 132 4.56 -2.95 -0.99
CA PHE A 132 4.26 -1.56 -1.33
C PHE A 132 3.66 -1.55 -2.73
N VAL A 133 2.38 -1.23 -2.83
CA VAL A 133 1.64 -1.27 -4.09
C VAL A 133 1.51 0.15 -4.65
N THR A 134 2.00 0.35 -5.86
CA THR A 134 2.00 1.66 -6.51
C THR A 134 1.73 1.54 -8.01
N THR A 135 1.20 2.60 -8.60
CA THR A 135 1.06 2.75 -10.05
C THR A 135 2.15 3.64 -10.64
N ASP A 136 3.04 4.19 -9.82
CA ASP A 136 4.10 5.10 -10.24
C ASP A 136 5.30 4.32 -10.78
N ASP A 137 5.53 4.40 -12.09
CA ASP A 137 6.65 3.73 -12.75
C ASP A 137 8.01 4.20 -12.23
N LYS A 138 8.11 5.44 -11.73
CA LYS A 138 9.35 5.94 -11.15
C LYS A 138 9.74 5.17 -9.89
N VAL A 139 8.77 4.74 -9.09
CA VAL A 139 8.99 3.92 -7.91
C VAL A 139 9.17 2.46 -8.29
N LEU A 140 8.32 1.94 -9.18
CA LEU A 140 8.38 0.55 -9.66
C LEU A 140 9.73 0.19 -10.28
N ASN A 141 10.35 1.14 -10.98
CA ASN A 141 11.63 0.93 -11.67
C ASN A 141 12.86 1.14 -10.78
N LYS A 142 12.67 1.52 -9.50
CA LYS A 142 13.79 1.61 -8.55
C LYS A 142 14.07 0.24 -7.95
N ASN A 143 15.34 -0.06 -7.80
CA ASN A 143 15.78 -1.31 -7.16
C ASN A 143 15.76 -1.12 -5.62
N ILE A 144 14.64 -1.44 -5.00
CA ILE A 144 14.44 -1.36 -3.55
C ILE A 144 14.43 -2.77 -2.97
N ASP A 145 15.43 -3.10 -2.15
CA ASP A 145 15.63 -4.44 -1.62
C ASP A 145 14.82 -4.72 -0.34
N LEU A 146 14.43 -3.66 0.38
CA LEU A 146 13.88 -3.76 1.74
C LEU A 146 12.40 -4.14 1.78
N ILE A 147 11.71 -4.04 0.65
CA ILE A 147 10.29 -4.34 0.52
C ILE A 147 9.96 -4.68 -0.94
N ASN A 148 8.96 -5.52 -1.15
CA ASN A 148 8.46 -5.81 -2.49
C ASN A 148 7.62 -4.64 -3.00
N VAL A 149 8.10 -3.94 -4.01
CA VAL A 149 7.38 -2.86 -4.71
C VAL A 149 6.73 -3.45 -5.96
N ILE A 150 5.42 -3.31 -6.07
CA ILE A 150 4.63 -4.00 -7.09
C ILE A 150 3.45 -3.15 -7.56
N SER A 151 3.01 -3.34 -8.80
CA SER A 151 1.77 -2.73 -9.29
C SER A 151 0.54 -3.47 -8.75
N PRO A 152 -0.65 -2.81 -8.73
CA PRO A 152 -1.87 -3.49 -8.33
C PRO A 152 -2.18 -4.74 -9.16
N ILE A 153 -1.96 -4.68 -10.46
CA ILE A 153 -2.21 -5.80 -11.38
C ILE A 153 -1.28 -6.97 -11.07
N ASP A 154 0.01 -6.68 -10.90
CA ASP A 154 1.00 -7.72 -10.61
C ASP A 154 0.77 -8.33 -9.23
N TYR A 155 0.35 -7.54 -8.24
CA TYR A 155 -0.03 -8.04 -6.93
C TYR A 155 -1.16 -9.09 -7.01
N ILE A 156 -2.21 -8.78 -7.75
CA ILE A 156 -3.33 -9.71 -7.93
C ILE A 156 -2.89 -10.96 -8.68
N ASN A 157 -2.06 -10.82 -9.72
CA ASN A 157 -1.55 -11.95 -10.50
C ASN A 157 -0.65 -12.85 -9.65
N GLU A 158 0.26 -12.30 -8.89
CA GLU A 158 1.18 -13.07 -8.02
C GLU A 158 0.40 -13.85 -6.95
N LYS A 159 -0.62 -13.22 -6.36
CA LYS A 159 -1.48 -13.84 -5.37
C LYS A 159 -2.37 -14.92 -5.96
N GLY A 160 -2.85 -14.74 -7.20
CA GLY A 160 -3.74 -15.68 -7.89
C GLY A 160 -3.06 -16.97 -8.33
N VAL A 161 -1.74 -17.00 -8.40
CA VAL A 161 -0.95 -18.18 -8.84
C VAL A 161 -0.71 -19.16 -7.68
N LYS A 162 -1.05 -18.79 -6.48
CA LYS A 162 -0.94 -19.67 -5.30
C LYS A 162 -2.28 -20.42 -5.08
#